data_0cc294b5ff6f3c13babb6d255641a997
#
_entry.id   0cc294b5ff6f3c13babb6d255641a997
#
_cell.length_a   1.000
_cell.length_b   1.000
_cell.length_c   1.000
_cell.angle_alpha   90.00
_cell.angle_beta   90.00
_cell.angle_gamma   90.00
#
_symmetry.space_group_name_H-M   'P 1'
#
loop_
_entity.id
_entity.type
_entity.pdbx_description
1 polymer ?
#
loop_
_entity_poly.entity_id
_entity_poly.type
_entity_poly.pdbx_seq_one_letter_code
_entity_poly.pdbx_strand_id
1 'polypeptide(L)'
;MDRIKTASVILFILMVTLSSCIRDVIMDAKEKPQVVVVCVLSDDPVQTLQLSFTKGASLAEAPALTEAVAMLYEGTKAVGEFKRGSDGIWRLEYAAIPGHTYRLEVQVPGYDLIYAEQMMPAEQAYVEVH
;
A
#
# COMPACT_ATOMS: atom_id res chain seq x y z
N MET A 1 -6.38 6.79 57.47
CA MET A 1 -5.85 5.54 56.91
C MET A 1 -6.53 5.15 55.62
N ASP A 2 -7.82 5.25 55.51
CA ASP A 2 -8.52 4.85 54.29
C ASP A 2 -8.18 5.70 53.06
N ARG A 3 -7.84 6.95 53.28
CA ARG A 3 -7.47 7.87 52.19
C ARG A 3 -6.16 7.45 51.50
N ILE A 4 -5.21 6.93 52.27
CA ILE A 4 -3.91 6.52 51.71
C ILE A 4 -4.07 5.26 50.87
N LYS A 5 -4.91 4.32 51.32
CA LYS A 5 -5.18 3.09 50.58
C LYS A 5 -5.90 3.38 49.28
N THR A 6 -6.86 4.28 49.27
CA THR A 6 -7.59 4.66 48.05
C THR A 6 -6.67 5.34 47.03
N ALA A 7 -5.80 6.24 47.47
CA ALA A 7 -4.86 6.89 46.60
C ALA A 7 -3.86 5.93 45.96
N SER A 8 -3.40 4.94 46.73
CA SER A 8 -2.49 3.91 46.27
C SER A 8 -3.11 3.02 45.19
N VAL A 9 -4.37 2.65 45.36
CA VAL A 9 -5.12 1.84 44.38
C VAL A 9 -5.33 2.61 43.08
N ILE A 10 -5.69 3.88 43.16
CA ILE A 10 -5.89 4.73 41.97
C ILE A 10 -4.58 4.87 41.20
N LEU A 11 -3.48 5.07 41.88
CA LEU A 11 -2.16 5.20 41.25
C LEU A 11 -1.76 3.91 40.54
N PHE A 12 -2.06 2.75 41.15
CA PHE A 12 -1.76 1.46 40.58
C PHE A 12 -2.56 1.19 39.30
N ILE A 13 -3.84 1.52 39.28
CA ILE A 13 -4.72 1.40 38.11
C ILE A 13 -4.19 2.28 36.96
N LEU A 14 -3.75 3.49 37.27
CA LEU A 14 -3.24 4.41 36.27
C LEU A 14 -1.98 3.86 35.60
N MET A 15 -1.09 3.24 36.37
CA MET A 15 0.12 2.63 35.83
C MET A 15 -0.16 1.45 34.91
N VAL A 16 -1.16 0.65 35.21
CA VAL A 16 -1.54 -0.49 34.38
C VAL A 16 -2.06 -0.05 33.01
N THR A 17 -2.86 1.01 32.96
CA THR A 17 -3.36 1.54 31.68
C THR A 17 -2.25 2.07 30.79
N LEU A 18 -1.26 2.74 31.36
CA LEU A 18 -0.10 3.23 30.60
C LEU A 18 0.73 2.09 30.02
N SER A 19 0.89 0.99 30.76
CA SER A 19 1.62 -0.18 30.29
C SER A 19 0.93 -0.83 29.07
N SER A 20 -0.38 -0.82 29.04
CA SER A 20 -1.14 -1.39 27.94
C SER A 20 -0.89 -0.64 26.62
N CYS A 21 -0.84 0.69 26.66
CA CYS A 21 -0.57 1.49 25.46
C CYS A 21 0.83 1.23 24.91
N ILE A 22 1.83 1.11 25.76
CA ILE A 22 3.21 0.84 25.35
C ILE A 22 3.30 -0.54 24.69
N ARG A 23 2.54 -1.50 25.18
CA ARG A 23 2.55 -2.85 24.64
C ARG A 23 2.03 -2.89 23.20
N ASP A 24 1.01 -2.11 22.87
CA ASP A 24 0.46 -2.04 21.52
C ASP A 24 1.47 -1.47 20.53
N VAL A 25 2.19 -0.43 20.92
CA VAL A 25 3.23 0.17 20.08
C VAL A 25 4.35 -0.82 19.76
N ILE A 26 4.76 -1.63 20.72
CA ILE A 26 5.81 -2.63 20.53
C ILE A 26 5.35 -3.73 19.56
N MET A 27 4.09 -4.12 19.62
CA MET A 27 3.55 -5.13 18.72
C MET A 27 3.54 -4.67 17.27
N ASP A 28 3.18 -3.42 17.02
CA ASP A 28 3.17 -2.86 15.67
C ASP A 28 4.56 -2.87 15.03
N ALA A 29 5.61 -2.67 15.81
CA ALA A 29 6.97 -2.67 15.31
C ALA A 29 7.45 -4.04 14.83
N LYS A 30 6.74 -5.11 15.15
CA LYS A 30 7.10 -6.49 14.77
C LYS A 30 6.38 -7.00 13.55
N GLU A 31 5.51 -6.20 12.96
CA GLU A 31 4.78 -6.61 11.77
C GLU A 31 5.70 -6.73 10.56
N LYS A 32 5.30 -7.61 9.63
CA LYS A 32 6.05 -7.78 8.38
C LYS A 32 5.94 -6.53 7.52
N PRO A 33 6.90 -6.30 6.60
CA PRO A 33 6.83 -5.15 5.69
C PRO A 33 5.52 -5.12 4.91
N GLN A 34 5.01 -3.92 4.67
CA GLN A 34 3.81 -3.72 3.88
C GLN A 34 4.18 -3.54 2.41
N VAL A 35 3.26 -3.87 1.52
CA VAL A 35 3.44 -3.67 0.09
C VAL A 35 2.99 -2.26 -0.27
N VAL A 36 3.84 -1.53 -0.99
CA VAL A 36 3.52 -0.20 -1.52
C VAL A 36 3.36 -0.31 -3.03
N VAL A 37 2.22 0.16 -3.52
CA VAL A 37 1.87 0.13 -4.95
C VAL A 37 1.74 1.55 -5.44
N VAL A 38 2.52 1.92 -6.45
CA VAL A 38 2.41 3.22 -7.13
C VAL A 38 2.19 2.97 -8.60
N CYS A 39 1.01 3.31 -9.09
CA CYS A 39 0.65 3.17 -10.49
C CYS A 39 0.02 4.47 -10.98
N VAL A 40 0.57 5.00 -12.07
CA VAL A 40 0.00 6.19 -12.73
C VAL A 40 -0.49 5.75 -14.09
N LEU A 41 -1.80 5.81 -14.29
CA LEU A 41 -2.39 5.55 -15.60
C LEU A 41 -2.29 6.79 -16.48
N SER A 42 -1.88 6.57 -17.71
CA SER A 42 -1.75 7.65 -18.70
C SER A 42 -2.20 7.15 -20.06
N ASP A 43 -2.35 8.06 -21.00
CA ASP A 43 -2.65 7.73 -22.38
C ASP A 43 -1.38 7.41 -23.20
N ASP A 44 -0.22 7.36 -22.55
CA ASP A 44 1.02 6.91 -23.17
C ASP A 44 0.91 5.43 -23.56
N PRO A 45 1.70 4.99 -24.56
CA PRO A 45 1.62 3.59 -25.00
C PRO A 45 2.12 2.56 -23.98
N VAL A 46 2.81 3.00 -22.94
CA VAL A 46 3.32 2.11 -21.89
C VAL A 46 2.89 2.61 -20.52
N GLN A 47 2.26 1.75 -19.74
CA GLN A 47 1.91 2.06 -18.36
C GLN A 47 3.03 1.56 -17.45
N THR A 48 3.30 2.30 -16.39
CA THR A 48 4.33 1.95 -15.42
C THR A 48 3.74 1.71 -14.04
N LEU A 49 4.35 0.78 -13.32
CA LEU A 49 3.93 0.37 -11.98
C LEU A 49 5.18 0.17 -11.14
N GLN A 50 5.18 0.73 -9.96
CA GLN A 50 6.25 0.52 -8.99
C GLN A 50 5.70 -0.25 -7.79
N LEU A 51 6.36 -1.35 -7.47
CA LEU A 51 6.02 -2.20 -6.34
C LEU A 51 7.22 -2.25 -5.40
N SER A 52 6.99 -2.02 -4.13
CA SER A 52 8.05 -2.06 -3.13
C SER A 52 7.49 -2.49 -1.78
N PHE A 53 8.40 -2.88 -0.89
CA PHE A 53 8.07 -3.12 0.50
C PHE A 53 8.46 -1.91 1.33
N THR A 54 7.70 -1.64 2.40
CA THR A 54 8.11 -0.66 3.39
C THR A 54 9.28 -1.21 4.18
N LYS A 55 10.14 -0.32 4.68
CA LYS A 55 11.22 -0.69 5.56
C LYS A 55 10.66 -1.00 6.95
N GLY A 56 10.89 -2.20 7.45
CA GLY A 56 10.53 -2.54 8.83
C GLY A 56 11.49 -1.88 9.83
N ALA A 57 11.04 -1.71 11.07
CA ALA A 57 11.84 -1.06 12.11
C ALA A 57 13.15 -1.80 12.42
N SER A 58 13.17 -3.11 12.21
CA SER A 58 14.35 -3.94 12.47
C SER A 58 15.25 -4.16 11.26
N LEU A 59 14.90 -3.61 10.09
CA LEU A 59 15.65 -3.82 8.86
C LEU A 59 16.47 -2.59 8.52
N ALA A 60 17.70 -2.79 8.04
CA ALA A 60 18.55 -1.71 7.57
C ALA A 60 18.04 -1.12 6.25
N GLU A 61 17.52 -1.98 5.38
CA GLU A 61 16.97 -1.58 4.08
C GLU A 61 15.67 -2.34 3.81
N ALA A 62 14.80 -1.75 3.00
CA ALA A 62 13.57 -2.43 2.57
C ALA A 62 13.94 -3.59 1.65
N PRO A 63 13.34 -4.78 1.83
CA PRO A 63 13.58 -5.89 0.90
C PRO A 63 13.05 -5.55 -0.49
N ALA A 64 13.72 -6.06 -1.52
CA ALA A 64 13.28 -5.87 -2.90
C ALA A 64 12.05 -6.72 -3.19
N LEU A 65 11.05 -6.13 -3.84
CA LEU A 65 9.86 -6.86 -4.29
C LEU A 65 10.10 -7.30 -5.72
N THR A 66 10.41 -8.59 -5.91
CA THR A 66 10.76 -9.14 -7.22
C THR A 66 9.71 -10.08 -7.77
N GLU A 67 8.80 -10.57 -6.93
CA GLU A 67 7.76 -11.51 -7.33
C GLU A 67 6.39 -10.93 -7.04
N ALA A 68 5.57 -10.81 -8.07
CA ALA A 68 4.19 -10.40 -7.95
C ALA A 68 3.48 -10.67 -9.26
N VAL A 69 2.15 -10.77 -9.20
CA VAL A 69 1.30 -10.77 -10.39
C VAL A 69 0.47 -9.50 -10.35
N ALA A 70 0.67 -8.62 -11.31
CA ALA A 70 -0.04 -7.36 -11.42
C ALA A 70 -0.83 -7.34 -12.71
N MET A 71 -2.15 -7.31 -12.58
CA MET A 71 -3.08 -7.34 -13.72
C MET A 71 -3.86 -6.05 -13.80
N LEU A 72 -4.03 -5.55 -15.00
CA LEU A 72 -4.89 -4.41 -15.27
C LEU A 72 -6.17 -4.88 -15.94
N TYR A 73 -7.29 -4.38 -15.46
CA TYR A 73 -8.63 -4.67 -16.01
C TYR A 73 -9.29 -3.37 -16.45
N GLU A 74 -10.01 -3.44 -17.54
CA GLU A 74 -10.94 -2.39 -17.96
C GLU A 74 -12.34 -2.91 -17.66
N GLY A 75 -12.99 -2.36 -16.63
CA GLY A 75 -14.22 -2.95 -16.12
C GLY A 75 -13.95 -4.37 -15.62
N THR A 76 -14.56 -5.37 -16.26
CA THR A 76 -14.34 -6.78 -15.93
C THR A 76 -13.40 -7.49 -16.89
N LYS A 77 -12.93 -6.78 -17.93
CA LYS A 77 -12.08 -7.37 -18.97
C LYS A 77 -10.61 -7.20 -18.63
N ALA A 78 -9.85 -8.29 -18.61
CA ALA A 78 -8.41 -8.25 -18.41
C ALA A 78 -7.75 -7.61 -19.64
N VAL A 79 -6.95 -6.56 -19.39
CA VAL A 79 -6.22 -5.85 -20.44
C VAL A 79 -4.83 -6.43 -20.62
N GLY A 80 -4.18 -6.80 -19.52
CA GLY A 80 -2.85 -7.39 -19.58
C GLY A 80 -2.18 -7.44 -18.21
N GLU A 81 -1.01 -8.05 -18.19
CA GLU A 81 -0.19 -8.23 -17.00
C GLU A 81 1.06 -7.36 -17.10
N PHE A 82 1.36 -6.63 -16.03
CA PHE A 82 2.61 -5.88 -15.95
C PHE A 82 3.79 -6.82 -15.82
N LYS A 83 4.88 -6.51 -16.52
CA LYS A 83 6.12 -7.29 -16.47
C LYS A 83 7.24 -6.47 -15.85
N ARG A 84 8.00 -7.10 -14.96
CA ARG A 84 9.11 -6.44 -14.28
C ARG A 84 10.31 -6.30 -15.21
N GLY A 85 10.78 -5.06 -15.36
CA GLY A 85 12.00 -4.79 -16.11
C GLY A 85 13.27 -4.99 -15.29
N SER A 86 14.41 -4.97 -15.96
CA SER A 86 15.72 -5.10 -15.30
C SER A 86 16.01 -3.94 -14.34
N ASP A 87 15.36 -2.80 -14.52
CA ASP A 87 15.46 -1.63 -13.65
C ASP A 87 14.52 -1.69 -12.43
N GLY A 88 13.76 -2.76 -12.29
CA GLY A 88 12.82 -2.94 -11.19
C GLY A 88 11.46 -2.27 -11.40
N ILE A 89 11.25 -1.64 -12.53
CA ILE A 89 9.97 -1.02 -12.86
C ILE A 89 9.13 -2.01 -13.66
N TRP A 90 7.86 -2.12 -13.28
CA TRP A 90 6.89 -3.00 -13.95
C TRP A 90 6.21 -2.22 -15.06
N ARG A 91 6.07 -2.81 -16.23
CA ARG A 91 5.51 -2.14 -17.41
C ARG A 91 4.47 -2.99 -18.10
N LEU A 92 3.50 -2.30 -18.69
CA LEU A 92 2.46 -2.92 -19.52
C LEU A 92 2.29 -2.07 -20.78
N GLU A 93 2.39 -2.70 -21.93
CA GLU A 93 2.14 -2.02 -23.23
C GLU A 93 0.64 -1.90 -23.45
N TYR A 94 0.09 -0.78 -23.03
CA TYR A 94 -1.34 -0.49 -23.18
C TYR A 94 -1.55 1.01 -22.95
N ALA A 95 -2.26 1.66 -23.88
CA ALA A 95 -2.64 3.06 -23.73
C ALA A 95 -4.03 3.12 -23.07
N ALA A 96 -4.11 3.72 -21.90
CA ALA A 96 -5.39 3.85 -21.20
C ALA A 96 -6.30 4.82 -21.96
N ILE A 97 -7.59 4.49 -21.99
CA ILE A 97 -8.58 5.29 -22.73
C ILE A 97 -9.22 6.28 -21.76
N PRO A 98 -9.15 7.60 -22.05
CA PRO A 98 -9.81 8.58 -21.19
C PRO A 98 -11.29 8.30 -21.00
N GLY A 99 -11.78 8.46 -19.79
CA GLY A 99 -13.17 8.22 -19.44
C GLY A 99 -13.51 6.78 -19.08
N HIS A 100 -12.60 5.84 -19.32
CA HIS A 100 -12.83 4.45 -18.96
C HIS A 100 -12.37 4.16 -17.53
N THR A 101 -12.98 3.18 -16.89
CA THR A 101 -12.65 2.78 -15.52
C THR A 101 -11.71 1.57 -15.56
N TYR A 102 -10.63 1.67 -14.81
CA TYR A 102 -9.61 0.63 -14.72
C TYR A 102 -9.48 0.12 -13.31
N ARG A 103 -9.20 -1.18 -13.20
CA ARG A 103 -8.92 -1.84 -11.93
C ARG A 103 -7.56 -2.50 -12.00
N LEU A 104 -6.70 -2.16 -11.04
CA LEU A 104 -5.41 -2.82 -10.87
C LEU A 104 -5.55 -3.84 -9.75
N GLU A 105 -5.07 -5.07 -10.01
CA GLU A 105 -4.99 -6.12 -8.99
C GLU A 105 -3.56 -6.59 -8.89
N VAL A 106 -3.02 -6.58 -7.68
CA VAL A 106 -1.65 -7.01 -7.40
C VAL A 106 -1.67 -8.12 -6.35
N GLN A 107 -1.11 -9.26 -6.71
CA GLN A 107 -0.94 -10.39 -5.81
C GLN A 107 0.53 -10.59 -5.52
N VAL A 108 0.91 -10.44 -4.25
CA VAL A 108 2.28 -10.68 -3.77
C VAL A 108 2.26 -11.93 -2.90
N PRO A 109 3.20 -12.89 -3.11
CA PRO A 109 3.22 -14.11 -2.29
C PRO A 109 3.27 -13.79 -0.80
N GLY A 110 2.39 -14.41 -0.03
CA GLY A 110 2.29 -14.19 1.41
C GLY A 110 1.48 -12.99 1.85
N TYR A 111 0.86 -12.27 0.92
CA TYR A 111 0.03 -11.11 1.19
C TYR A 111 -1.35 -11.27 0.59
N ASP A 112 -2.32 -10.57 1.17
CA ASP A 112 -3.67 -10.53 0.61
C ASP A 112 -3.67 -9.76 -0.71
N LEU A 113 -4.67 -10.05 -1.56
CA LEU A 113 -4.83 -9.35 -2.82
C LEU A 113 -5.00 -7.85 -2.60
N ILE A 114 -4.23 -7.07 -3.33
CA ILE A 114 -4.31 -5.61 -3.32
C ILE A 114 -5.03 -5.19 -4.59
N TYR A 115 -6.02 -4.32 -4.47
CA TYR A 115 -6.71 -3.81 -5.65
C TYR A 115 -7.04 -2.33 -5.49
N ALA A 116 -7.13 -1.65 -6.62
CA ALA A 116 -7.55 -0.27 -6.69
C ALA A 116 -8.31 -0.05 -7.99
N GLU A 117 -9.32 0.79 -7.94
CA GLU A 117 -10.16 1.10 -9.09
C GLU A 117 -10.17 2.61 -9.28
N GLN A 118 -10.00 3.05 -10.52
CA GLN A 118 -9.96 4.46 -10.84
C GLN A 118 -10.42 4.70 -12.27
N MET A 119 -11.14 5.78 -12.47
CA MET A 119 -11.51 6.23 -13.81
C MET A 119 -10.39 7.07 -14.39
N MET A 120 -9.98 6.79 -15.62
CA MET A 120 -8.99 7.59 -16.32
C MET A 120 -9.60 8.98 -16.61
N PRO A 121 -8.94 10.09 -16.19
CA PRO A 121 -9.49 11.41 -16.43
C PRO A 121 -9.70 11.69 -17.92
N ALA A 122 -10.72 12.50 -18.21
CA ALA A 122 -10.94 12.95 -19.56
C ALA A 122 -9.80 13.90 -20.00
N GLU A 123 -9.51 13.90 -21.29
CA GLU A 123 -8.39 14.66 -21.84
C GLU A 123 -8.43 16.15 -21.50
N GLN A 124 -9.61 16.72 -21.42
CA GLN A 124 -9.79 18.14 -21.09
C GLN A 124 -9.29 18.54 -19.72
N ALA A 125 -9.16 17.60 -18.80
CA ALA A 125 -8.68 17.88 -17.46
C ALA A 125 -7.24 18.41 -17.43
N TYR A 126 -6.46 18.11 -18.45
CA TYR A 126 -5.09 18.61 -18.54
C TYR A 126 -4.99 20.08 -18.86
N VAL A 127 -5.94 20.61 -19.61
CA VAL A 127 -5.92 22.00 -20.04
C VAL A 127 -6.17 22.94 -18.86
N GLU A 128 -6.94 22.51 -17.90
CA GLU A 128 -7.33 23.33 -16.76
C GLU A 128 -6.24 23.45 -15.69
N VAL A 129 -5.26 22.58 -15.72
CA VAL A 129 -4.17 22.58 -14.73
C VAL A 129 -3.19 23.70 -14.99
N HIS A 130 -3.18 24.26 -16.16
CA HIS A 130 -2.33 25.38 -16.55
C HIS A 130 -3.00 26.71 -16.24
#